data_4eccd87ab6608338d59dbab669b02296
#
_entry.id   4eccd87ab6608338d59dbab669b02296
#
_cell.length_a   1.000
_cell.length_b   1.000
_cell.length_c   1.000
_cell.angle_alpha   90.00
_cell.angle_beta   90.00
_cell.angle_gamma   90.00
#
_symmetry.space_group_name_H-M   'P 1'
#
loop_
_entity.id
_entity.type
_entity.pdbx_description
1 polymer ?
#
loop_
_entity_poly.entity_id
_entity_poly.type
_entity_poly.pdbx_seq_one_letter_code
_entity_poly.pdbx_strand_id
1 'polypeptide(L)'
;VGQAAQILLVMLALLGAETSAAVEASHYRQFWLWAGVRPQPVLQQAERLYLHQGEIGPLDARQPVRFQGQGIAPSKLPVKELWLAYRVERLDWDEALLKNLTNQLAAWQRKGNEVRGVQIDFDARTHRLADYGDFLRQLRRQLPADCAISITGLLDWTRTGDVATLNALAGVVDELVVQTYRGRRTEPGYARYLQALTRLTLPFKVGLVQGGEWDPTWESRLADSAAYRGAVVFLINPPGA
;
A
#
# COMPACT_ATOMS: atom_id res chain seq x y z
N VAL A 1 0.41 -26.73 -67.55
CA VAL A 1 -0.79 -26.46 -66.75
C VAL A 1 -0.48 -26.88 -65.33
N GLY A 2 -0.07 -25.96 -64.49
CA GLY A 2 0.22 -26.21 -63.07
C GLY A 2 -0.30 -25.04 -62.26
N GLN A 3 -1.39 -25.26 -61.52
CA GLN A 3 -1.93 -24.30 -60.57
C GLN A 3 -1.09 -24.34 -59.29
N ALA A 4 -0.41 -23.21 -59.02
CA ALA A 4 0.24 -22.98 -57.76
C ALA A 4 -0.83 -22.58 -56.73
N ALA A 5 -1.10 -23.42 -55.73
CA ALA A 5 -1.90 -23.10 -54.58
C ALA A 5 -1.12 -22.17 -53.66
N GLN A 6 -1.53 -20.88 -53.60
CA GLN A 6 -1.05 -19.98 -52.58
C GLN A 6 -1.73 -20.33 -51.25
N ILE A 7 -0.98 -20.88 -50.31
CA ILE A 7 -1.38 -21.03 -48.93
C ILE A 7 -1.23 -19.65 -48.25
N LEU A 8 -2.34 -18.97 -48.04
CA LEU A 8 -2.39 -17.74 -47.27
C LEU A 8 -2.31 -18.10 -45.79
N LEU A 9 -1.12 -17.97 -45.20
CA LEU A 9 -0.90 -18.14 -43.79
C LEU A 9 -1.48 -16.90 -43.06
N VAL A 10 -2.73 -17.01 -42.59
CA VAL A 10 -3.32 -15.99 -41.71
C VAL A 10 -2.68 -16.18 -40.33
N MET A 11 -1.64 -15.38 -40.05
CA MET A 11 -1.20 -15.16 -38.68
C MET A 11 -2.30 -14.44 -37.93
N LEU A 12 -3.11 -15.16 -37.18
CA LEU A 12 -4.02 -14.61 -36.19
C LEU A 12 -3.12 -14.07 -35.06
N ALA A 13 -2.80 -12.78 -35.12
CA ALA A 13 -2.28 -12.07 -33.96
C ALA A 13 -3.36 -12.12 -32.88
N LEU A 14 -3.22 -13.05 -31.94
CA LEU A 14 -3.91 -13.00 -30.67
C LEU A 14 -3.40 -11.76 -29.93
N LEU A 15 -4.01 -10.62 -30.22
CA LEU A 15 -4.03 -9.48 -29.31
C LEU A 15 -4.62 -10.04 -28.03
N GLY A 16 -3.77 -10.34 -27.06
CA GLY A 16 -4.21 -10.68 -25.70
C GLY A 16 -5.04 -9.54 -25.20
N ALA A 17 -6.36 -9.67 -25.24
CA ALA A 17 -7.25 -8.77 -24.56
C ALA A 17 -6.79 -8.81 -23.09
N GLU A 18 -6.30 -7.68 -22.59
CA GLU A 18 -6.03 -7.53 -21.17
C GLU A 18 -7.36 -7.79 -20.46
N THR A 19 -7.49 -8.96 -19.83
CA THR A 19 -8.70 -9.36 -19.12
C THR A 19 -8.67 -8.69 -17.75
N SER A 20 -8.98 -7.39 -17.75
CA SER A 20 -9.21 -6.67 -16.50
C SER A 20 -10.49 -7.21 -15.86
N ALA A 21 -10.40 -7.56 -14.59
CA ALA A 21 -11.50 -8.04 -13.77
C ALA A 21 -11.69 -7.15 -12.55
N ALA A 22 -12.89 -7.16 -11.98
CA ALA A 22 -13.12 -6.50 -10.71
C ALA A 22 -12.29 -7.15 -9.59
N VAL A 23 -11.70 -6.34 -8.71
CA VAL A 23 -10.97 -6.84 -7.55
C VAL A 23 -11.95 -7.46 -6.53
N GLU A 24 -11.97 -8.78 -6.49
CA GLU A 24 -12.74 -9.54 -5.52
C GLU A 24 -11.94 -9.76 -4.24
N ALA A 25 -12.34 -9.08 -3.15
CA ALA A 25 -11.60 -9.13 -1.88
C ALA A 25 -11.44 -10.56 -1.33
N SER A 26 -12.37 -11.46 -1.63
CA SER A 26 -12.31 -12.88 -1.23
C SER A 26 -11.10 -13.65 -1.76
N HIS A 27 -10.47 -13.18 -2.83
CA HIS A 27 -9.27 -13.80 -3.40
C HIS A 27 -7.99 -13.41 -2.67
N TYR A 28 -8.04 -12.44 -1.74
CA TYR A 28 -6.89 -11.87 -1.05
C TYR A 28 -6.89 -12.19 0.43
N ARG A 29 -5.75 -11.94 1.09
CA ARG A 29 -5.53 -12.21 2.52
C ARG A 29 -4.96 -11.01 3.26
N GLN A 30 -4.68 -9.90 2.56
CA GLN A 30 -4.11 -8.69 3.11
C GLN A 30 -5.02 -7.50 2.79
N PHE A 31 -5.39 -6.74 3.82
CA PHE A 31 -6.40 -5.70 3.67
C PHE A 31 -6.01 -4.41 4.35
N TRP A 32 -6.46 -3.30 3.77
CA TRP A 32 -6.61 -2.04 4.47
C TRP A 32 -8.05 -1.88 4.96
N LEU A 33 -8.20 -1.54 6.22
CA LEU A 33 -9.48 -1.15 6.82
C LEU A 33 -9.36 0.26 7.37
N TRP A 34 -9.98 1.19 6.66
CA TRP A 34 -10.00 2.60 7.01
C TRP A 34 -11.14 2.93 7.98
N ALA A 35 -10.97 4.01 8.78
CA ALA A 35 -12.05 4.53 9.64
C ALA A 35 -13.29 4.86 8.79
N GLY A 36 -14.48 4.52 9.30
CA GLY A 36 -15.74 4.68 8.59
C GLY A 36 -16.08 3.56 7.60
N VAL A 37 -15.14 2.65 7.30
CA VAL A 37 -15.47 1.43 6.55
C VAL A 37 -16.00 0.37 7.52
N ARG A 38 -17.17 -0.20 7.20
CA ARG A 38 -17.77 -1.27 7.99
C ARG A 38 -16.96 -2.55 7.86
N PRO A 39 -16.72 -3.28 8.96
CA PRO A 39 -16.10 -4.61 8.88
C PRO A 39 -16.88 -5.52 7.93
N GLN A 40 -16.14 -6.25 7.09
CA GLN A 40 -16.71 -7.17 6.10
C GLN A 40 -16.37 -8.61 6.46
N PRO A 41 -17.18 -9.61 6.05
CA PRO A 41 -16.91 -11.02 6.34
C PRO A 41 -15.53 -11.50 5.85
N VAL A 42 -14.99 -10.88 4.80
CA VAL A 42 -13.67 -11.18 4.25
C VAL A 42 -12.53 -11.00 5.26
N LEU A 43 -12.72 -10.19 6.30
CA LEU A 43 -11.73 -10.01 7.36
C LEU A 43 -11.50 -11.28 8.21
N GLN A 44 -12.42 -12.26 8.17
CA GLN A 44 -12.23 -13.55 8.85
C GLN A 44 -11.09 -14.38 8.24
N GLN A 45 -10.76 -14.13 6.98
CA GLN A 45 -9.65 -14.78 6.29
C GLN A 45 -8.36 -13.91 6.22
N ALA A 46 -8.37 -12.74 6.89
CA ALA A 46 -7.25 -11.83 6.87
C ALA A 46 -6.01 -12.44 7.55
N GLU A 47 -4.91 -12.49 6.83
CA GLU A 47 -3.61 -12.80 7.42
C GLU A 47 -2.93 -11.51 7.90
N ARG A 48 -3.05 -10.44 7.12
CA ARG A 48 -2.49 -9.13 7.44
C ARG A 48 -3.55 -8.04 7.32
N LEU A 49 -3.58 -7.19 8.32
CA LEU A 49 -4.49 -6.04 8.35
C LEU A 49 -3.70 -4.76 8.59
N TYR A 50 -3.86 -3.80 7.69
CA TYR A 50 -3.45 -2.41 7.87
C TYR A 50 -4.66 -1.65 8.37
N LEU A 51 -4.66 -1.37 9.66
CA LEU A 51 -5.80 -0.77 10.35
C LEU A 51 -5.58 0.71 10.58
N HIS A 52 -6.42 1.54 10.00
CA HIS A 52 -6.36 2.98 10.18
C HIS A 52 -6.63 3.37 11.64
N GLN A 53 -5.71 4.10 12.22
CA GLN A 53 -5.78 4.52 13.61
C GLN A 53 -5.92 6.03 13.78
N GLY A 54 -5.70 6.80 12.73
CA GLY A 54 -5.88 8.24 12.78
C GLY A 54 -5.09 9.02 11.75
N GLU A 55 -5.24 10.30 11.83
CA GLU A 55 -4.57 11.28 10.98
C GLU A 55 -3.53 12.06 11.77
N ILE A 56 -2.41 12.37 11.12
CA ILE A 56 -1.31 13.16 11.67
C ILE A 56 -1.16 14.41 10.80
N GLY A 57 -1.72 15.49 11.27
CA GLY A 57 -1.77 16.75 10.54
C GLY A 57 -2.20 17.91 11.43
N PRO A 58 -2.19 19.13 10.90
CA PRO A 58 -2.74 20.26 11.60
C PRO A 58 -4.27 20.29 11.47
N LEU A 59 -4.98 20.77 12.48
CA LEU A 59 -6.42 21.08 12.36
C LEU A 59 -6.68 22.28 11.43
N ASP A 60 -5.68 23.13 11.29
CA ASP A 60 -5.63 24.32 10.44
C ASP A 60 -4.17 24.49 9.98
N ALA A 61 -3.95 24.94 8.76
CA ALA A 61 -2.62 25.06 8.15
C ALA A 61 -1.58 25.83 8.99
N ARG A 62 -2.00 26.67 9.92
CA ARG A 62 -1.14 27.46 10.82
C ARG A 62 -0.90 26.80 12.18
N GLN A 63 -1.58 25.71 12.47
CA GLN A 63 -1.45 24.99 13.75
C GLN A 63 -0.32 23.96 13.72
N PRO A 64 0.21 23.59 14.90
CA PRO A 64 1.15 22.48 14.98
C PRO A 64 0.49 21.15 14.56
N VAL A 65 1.33 20.23 14.11
CA VAL A 65 0.91 18.85 13.78
C VAL A 65 0.41 18.17 15.04
N ARG A 66 -0.69 17.45 14.92
CA ARG A 66 -1.31 16.70 16.02
C ARG A 66 -1.78 15.34 15.52
N PHE A 67 -1.84 14.38 16.42
CA PHE A 67 -2.52 13.13 16.20
C PHE A 67 -4.02 13.28 16.47
N GLN A 68 -4.82 12.90 15.48
CA GLN A 68 -6.29 12.86 15.54
C GLN A 68 -6.71 11.40 15.42
N GLY A 69 -7.03 10.79 16.57
CA GLY A 69 -7.42 9.38 16.62
C GLY A 69 -8.69 9.09 15.84
N GLN A 70 -8.67 8.03 15.03
CA GLN A 70 -9.81 7.53 14.26
C GLN A 70 -9.81 6.00 14.32
N GLY A 71 -10.89 5.40 13.81
CA GLY A 71 -11.01 3.95 13.77
C GLY A 71 -11.45 3.35 15.11
N ILE A 72 -11.14 2.07 15.31
CA ILE A 72 -11.58 1.32 16.48
C ILE A 72 -10.55 1.36 17.61
N ALA A 73 -11.04 1.26 18.85
CA ALA A 73 -10.18 1.14 20.02
C ALA A 73 -9.42 -0.22 20.03
N PRO A 74 -8.24 -0.27 20.71
CA PRO A 74 -7.47 -1.50 20.82
C PRO A 74 -8.28 -2.66 21.41
N SER A 75 -8.38 -3.73 20.63
CA SER A 75 -9.04 -4.99 20.97
C SER A 75 -8.29 -6.15 20.32
N LYS A 76 -8.53 -7.40 20.77
CA LYS A 76 -7.98 -8.56 20.05
C LYS A 76 -8.68 -8.73 18.71
N LEU A 77 -7.90 -8.82 17.64
CA LEU A 77 -8.39 -9.06 16.28
C LEU A 77 -8.01 -10.47 15.80
N PRO A 78 -8.85 -11.12 14.99
CA PRO A 78 -8.59 -12.46 14.46
C PRO A 78 -7.67 -12.40 13.22
N VAL A 79 -6.54 -11.69 13.32
CA VAL A 79 -5.55 -11.54 12.23
C VAL A 79 -4.18 -12.04 12.67
N LYS A 80 -3.39 -12.56 11.73
CA LYS A 80 -2.05 -13.05 12.04
C LYS A 80 -1.07 -11.90 12.28
N GLU A 81 -1.21 -10.82 11.54
CA GLU A 81 -0.30 -9.68 11.58
C GLU A 81 -1.07 -8.36 11.46
N LEU A 82 -0.83 -7.45 12.38
CA LEU A 82 -1.47 -6.14 12.45
C LEU A 82 -0.45 -5.03 12.18
N TRP A 83 -0.80 -4.10 11.30
CA TRP A 83 -0.12 -2.84 11.08
C TRP A 83 -1.03 -1.68 11.47
N LEU A 84 -0.50 -0.71 12.18
CA LEU A 84 -1.24 0.51 12.52
C LEU A 84 -0.96 1.56 11.45
N ALA A 85 -1.99 1.89 10.65
CA ALA A 85 -1.87 2.83 9.55
C ALA A 85 -2.29 4.24 9.98
N TYR A 86 -1.50 5.23 9.58
CA TYR A 86 -1.73 6.65 9.89
C TYR A 86 -1.69 7.45 8.60
N ARG A 87 -2.77 8.20 8.34
CA ARG A 87 -2.76 9.22 7.31
C ARG A 87 -1.93 10.40 7.77
N VAL A 88 -0.98 10.84 6.96
CA VAL A 88 -0.01 11.89 7.32
C VAL A 88 -0.11 13.05 6.33
N GLU A 89 -0.24 14.26 6.84
CA GLU A 89 -0.27 15.48 6.02
C GLU A 89 1.04 16.27 6.09
N ARG A 90 1.74 16.18 7.25
CA ARG A 90 2.99 16.91 7.50
C ARG A 90 3.97 16.04 8.27
N LEU A 91 5.26 16.29 8.06
CA LEU A 91 6.37 15.49 8.57
C LEU A 91 7.11 16.12 9.75
N ASP A 92 6.71 17.29 10.20
CA ASP A 92 7.31 18.02 11.34
C ASP A 92 6.72 17.53 12.68
N TRP A 93 7.09 16.32 13.06
CA TRP A 93 6.60 15.64 14.26
C TRP A 93 7.43 16.00 15.48
N ASP A 94 6.75 16.26 16.59
CA ASP A 94 7.37 16.47 17.89
C ASP A 94 7.50 15.15 18.70
N GLU A 95 8.19 15.22 19.82
CA GLU A 95 8.39 14.08 20.73
C GLU A 95 7.06 13.58 21.32
N ALA A 96 6.11 14.46 21.58
CA ALA A 96 4.81 14.09 22.13
C ALA A 96 4.00 13.23 21.15
N LEU A 97 4.07 13.55 19.86
CA LEU A 97 3.44 12.77 18.80
C LEU A 97 4.09 11.38 18.67
N LEU A 98 5.41 11.29 18.69
CA LEU A 98 6.15 10.02 18.66
C LEU A 98 5.84 9.14 19.88
N LYS A 99 5.76 9.74 21.06
CA LYS A 99 5.33 9.05 22.28
C LYS A 99 3.90 8.54 22.17
N ASN A 100 3.01 9.30 21.54
CA ASN A 100 1.64 8.87 21.29
C ASN A 100 1.63 7.61 20.39
N LEU A 101 2.40 7.62 19.30
CA LEU A 101 2.51 6.49 18.36
C LEU A 101 2.99 5.22 19.08
N THR A 102 4.05 5.32 19.88
CA THR A 102 4.59 4.18 20.64
C THR A 102 3.59 3.67 21.69
N ASN A 103 2.85 4.56 22.34
CA ASN A 103 1.77 4.19 23.27
C ASN A 103 0.64 3.43 22.56
N GLN A 104 0.29 3.83 21.35
CA GLN A 104 -0.70 3.14 20.51
C GLN A 104 -0.23 1.72 20.17
N LEU A 105 1.02 1.56 19.69
CA LEU A 105 1.62 0.24 19.44
C LEU A 105 1.50 -0.67 20.67
N ALA A 106 1.98 -0.18 21.80
CA ALA A 106 1.93 -0.93 23.06
C ALA A 106 0.49 -1.26 23.50
N ALA A 107 -0.48 -0.37 23.26
CA ALA A 107 -1.87 -0.62 23.60
C ALA A 107 -2.46 -1.78 22.78
N TRP A 108 -2.18 -1.84 21.49
CA TRP A 108 -2.61 -2.93 20.63
C TRP A 108 -1.91 -4.26 20.95
N GLN A 109 -0.60 -4.22 21.25
CA GLN A 109 0.17 -5.39 21.70
C GLN A 109 -0.37 -5.97 23.01
N ARG A 110 -0.68 -5.12 24.00
CA ARG A 110 -1.28 -5.56 25.29
C ARG A 110 -2.63 -6.25 25.13
N LYS A 111 -3.33 -6.05 24.02
CA LYS A 111 -4.56 -6.79 23.69
C LYS A 111 -4.27 -8.16 23.05
N GLY A 112 -3.01 -8.55 22.94
CA GLY A 112 -2.59 -9.84 22.41
C GLY A 112 -2.48 -9.89 20.88
N ASN A 113 -2.44 -8.73 20.18
CA ASN A 113 -2.21 -8.70 18.74
C ASN A 113 -0.72 -8.82 18.42
N GLU A 114 -0.41 -9.49 17.31
CA GLU A 114 0.91 -9.46 16.67
C GLU A 114 1.05 -8.16 15.87
N VAL A 115 1.46 -7.09 16.55
CA VAL A 115 1.63 -5.77 15.92
C VAL A 115 3.00 -5.71 15.28
N ARG A 116 3.04 -5.75 13.94
CA ARG A 116 4.28 -5.72 13.16
C ARG A 116 4.95 -4.35 13.17
N GLY A 117 4.15 -3.29 13.07
CA GLY A 117 4.68 -1.93 13.01
C GLY A 117 3.65 -0.89 12.61
N VAL A 118 4.17 0.21 12.08
CA VAL A 118 3.38 1.34 11.60
C VAL A 118 3.41 1.44 10.08
N GLN A 119 2.31 1.89 9.50
CA GLN A 119 2.27 2.32 8.10
C GLN A 119 2.05 3.82 8.03
N ILE A 120 2.91 4.50 7.29
CA ILE A 120 2.86 5.93 7.04
C ILE A 120 2.23 6.16 5.65
N ASP A 121 1.00 6.67 5.64
CA ASP A 121 0.28 7.02 4.42
C ASP A 121 0.45 8.52 4.16
N PHE A 122 1.52 8.85 3.42
CA PHE A 122 1.90 10.23 3.07
C PHE A 122 2.08 10.38 1.57
N ASP A 123 1.28 11.23 0.96
CA ASP A 123 1.35 11.53 -0.49
C ASP A 123 2.53 12.46 -0.82
N ALA A 124 3.74 11.97 -0.63
CA ALA A 124 4.93 12.73 -1.04
C ALA A 124 4.91 12.99 -2.55
N ARG A 125 5.05 14.27 -2.93
CA ARG A 125 5.29 14.60 -4.33
C ARG A 125 6.65 14.07 -4.76
N THR A 126 6.78 13.58 -5.98
CA THR A 126 7.98 12.94 -6.51
C THR A 126 9.26 13.76 -6.26
N HIS A 127 9.21 15.08 -6.46
CA HIS A 127 10.36 15.98 -6.22
C HIS A 127 10.71 16.20 -4.73
N ARG A 128 9.94 15.64 -3.80
CA ARG A 128 10.16 15.71 -2.35
C ARG A 128 10.41 14.36 -1.71
N LEU A 129 10.69 13.33 -2.50
CA LEU A 129 10.99 11.98 -1.97
C LEU A 129 12.26 11.96 -1.11
N ALA A 130 13.25 12.82 -1.40
CA ALA A 130 14.45 12.94 -0.57
C ALA A 130 14.11 13.45 0.84
N ASP A 131 13.30 14.52 0.96
CA ASP A 131 12.84 15.07 2.24
C ASP A 131 12.05 14.01 3.03
N TYR A 132 11.19 13.26 2.33
CA TYR A 132 10.45 12.17 2.93
C TYR A 132 11.38 11.05 3.42
N GLY A 133 12.40 10.72 2.65
CA GLY A 133 13.43 9.77 3.05
C GLY A 133 14.18 10.19 4.32
N ASP A 134 14.49 11.47 4.48
CA ASP A 134 15.15 12.00 5.68
C ASP A 134 14.24 11.90 6.91
N PHE A 135 12.96 12.23 6.75
CA PHE A 135 11.96 12.01 7.80
C PHE A 135 11.89 10.52 8.21
N LEU A 136 11.83 9.60 7.25
CA LEU A 136 11.75 8.16 7.54
C LEU A 136 13.00 7.64 8.27
N ARG A 137 14.20 8.13 7.92
CA ARG A 137 15.44 7.83 8.65
C ARG A 137 15.41 8.34 10.09
N GLN A 138 14.84 9.52 10.31
CA GLN A 138 14.65 10.05 11.65
C GLN A 138 13.61 9.22 12.43
N LEU A 139 12.48 8.90 11.82
CA LEU A 139 11.44 8.07 12.42
C LEU A 139 11.97 6.69 12.83
N ARG A 140 12.77 6.04 11.97
CA ARG A 140 13.40 4.75 12.25
C ARG A 140 14.27 4.78 13.53
N ARG A 141 14.99 5.88 13.77
CA ARG A 141 15.82 6.03 14.98
C ARG A 141 15.03 6.23 16.27
N GLN A 142 13.77 6.63 16.15
CA GLN A 142 12.91 6.98 17.29
C GLN A 142 11.87 5.90 17.64
N LEU A 143 11.58 5.02 16.67
CA LEU A 143 10.70 3.88 16.92
C LEU A 143 11.45 2.72 17.60
N PRO A 144 10.75 1.83 18.33
CA PRO A 144 11.34 0.58 18.83
C PRO A 144 12.02 -0.20 17.70
N ALA A 145 13.13 -0.89 18.01
CA ALA A 145 13.93 -1.59 17.01
C ALA A 145 13.17 -2.71 16.29
N ASP A 146 12.20 -3.31 16.95
CA ASP A 146 11.32 -4.36 16.45
C ASP A 146 10.07 -3.82 15.70
N CYS A 147 9.84 -2.51 15.77
CA CYS A 147 8.73 -1.87 15.06
C CYS A 147 9.08 -1.68 13.59
N ALA A 148 8.44 -2.40 12.70
CA ALA A 148 8.62 -2.22 11.25
C ALA A 148 7.95 -0.94 10.73
N ILE A 149 8.49 -0.38 9.64
CA ILE A 149 7.93 0.79 8.94
C ILE A 149 7.47 0.34 7.54
N SER A 150 6.18 0.47 7.28
CA SER A 150 5.59 0.40 5.96
C SER A 150 5.27 1.82 5.46
N ILE A 151 5.38 2.06 4.18
CA ILE A 151 4.93 3.30 3.57
C ILE A 151 3.98 3.03 2.40
N THR A 152 3.04 3.92 2.17
CA THR A 152 2.29 3.96 0.91
C THR A 152 3.08 4.74 -0.13
N GLY A 153 2.91 4.39 -1.39
CA GLY A 153 3.56 5.06 -2.51
C GLY A 153 2.61 5.30 -3.67
N LEU A 154 2.85 6.36 -4.41
CA LEU A 154 2.12 6.70 -5.61
C LEU A 154 2.74 6.02 -6.85
N LEU A 155 1.93 5.70 -7.84
CA LEU A 155 2.39 5.07 -9.08
C LEU A 155 3.47 5.88 -9.79
N ASP A 156 3.40 7.21 -9.78
CA ASP A 156 4.33 8.09 -10.46
C ASP A 156 5.74 8.10 -9.85
N TRP A 157 5.92 7.66 -8.60
CA TRP A 157 7.24 7.52 -8.00
C TRP A 157 8.15 6.59 -8.80
N THR A 158 7.59 5.61 -9.50
CA THR A 158 8.35 4.64 -10.29
C THR A 158 8.66 5.14 -11.71
N ARG A 159 7.90 6.11 -12.21
CA ARG A 159 8.03 6.60 -13.59
C ARG A 159 9.14 7.61 -13.78
N THR A 160 9.36 8.50 -12.83
CA THR A 160 10.21 9.67 -12.97
C THR A 160 11.68 9.44 -12.57
N GLY A 161 12.09 8.18 -12.43
CA GLY A 161 13.51 7.85 -12.17
C GLY A 161 13.86 7.66 -10.71
N ASP A 162 12.90 7.77 -9.79
CA ASP A 162 13.17 7.72 -8.36
C ASP A 162 13.29 6.32 -7.75
N VAL A 163 13.40 5.28 -8.60
CA VAL A 163 13.69 3.91 -8.12
C VAL A 163 14.96 3.86 -7.29
N ALA A 164 15.99 4.63 -7.64
CA ALA A 164 17.22 4.70 -6.86
C ALA A 164 16.99 5.33 -5.47
N THR A 165 16.22 6.41 -5.40
CA THR A 165 15.82 7.05 -4.13
C THR A 165 14.99 6.11 -3.27
N LEU A 166 14.06 5.36 -3.86
CA LEU A 166 13.28 4.35 -3.14
C LEU A 166 14.17 3.21 -2.63
N ASN A 167 15.08 2.70 -3.45
CA ASN A 167 15.99 1.64 -3.05
C ASN A 167 16.98 2.09 -1.96
N ALA A 168 17.32 3.39 -1.90
CA ALA A 168 18.14 3.95 -0.83
C ALA A 168 17.42 3.99 0.55
N LEU A 169 16.13 3.66 0.60
CA LEU A 169 15.37 3.46 1.84
C LEU A 169 15.46 2.02 2.38
N ALA A 170 16.14 1.11 1.70
CA ALA A 170 16.40 -0.24 2.20
C ALA A 170 17.09 -0.19 3.56
N GLY A 171 16.59 -0.94 4.54
CA GLY A 171 17.05 -0.90 5.93
C GLY A 171 16.49 0.26 6.77
N VAL A 172 15.81 1.22 6.15
CA VAL A 172 15.04 2.27 6.84
C VAL A 172 13.56 1.91 6.86
N VAL A 173 13.05 1.52 5.69
CA VAL A 173 11.67 1.08 5.46
C VAL A 173 11.68 -0.41 5.19
N ASP A 174 10.75 -1.13 5.79
CA ASP A 174 10.61 -2.58 5.65
C ASP A 174 9.72 -2.97 4.47
N GLU A 175 8.83 -2.04 4.05
CA GLU A 175 7.86 -2.31 3.01
C GLU A 175 7.33 -1.03 2.36
N LEU A 176 7.17 -1.07 1.03
CA LEU A 176 6.45 -0.08 0.23
C LEU A 176 5.18 -0.70 -0.33
N VAL A 177 4.01 -0.07 -0.16
CA VAL A 177 2.77 -0.49 -0.82
C VAL A 177 2.37 0.56 -1.85
N VAL A 178 2.50 0.23 -3.14
CA VAL A 178 2.21 1.14 -4.25
C VAL A 178 0.72 1.11 -4.58
N GLN A 179 0.04 2.23 -4.39
CA GLN A 179 -1.39 2.35 -4.65
C GLN A 179 -1.66 2.43 -6.16
N THR A 180 -2.47 1.51 -6.69
CA THR A 180 -2.89 1.49 -8.11
C THR A 180 -4.24 2.17 -8.33
N TYR A 181 -4.73 2.89 -7.34
CA TYR A 181 -6.07 3.47 -7.34
C TYR A 181 -6.07 4.89 -6.76
N ARG A 182 -7.15 5.61 -7.07
CA ARG A 182 -7.49 6.90 -6.45
C ARG A 182 -8.94 6.86 -5.95
N GLY A 183 -9.11 7.02 -4.65
CA GLY A 183 -10.42 6.89 -4.01
C GLY A 183 -11.01 5.49 -4.23
N ARG A 184 -12.11 5.39 -4.96
CA ARG A 184 -12.85 4.14 -5.18
C ARG A 184 -12.58 3.49 -6.55
N ARG A 185 -11.65 3.98 -7.34
CA ARG A 185 -11.41 3.53 -8.71
C ARG A 185 -9.94 3.27 -8.96
N THR A 186 -9.66 2.22 -9.70
CA THR A 186 -8.33 1.97 -10.24
C THR A 186 -7.89 3.14 -11.12
N GLU A 187 -6.64 3.56 -10.98
CA GLU A 187 -6.06 4.64 -11.79
C GLU A 187 -5.92 4.19 -13.23
N PRO A 188 -6.51 4.91 -14.20
CA PRO A 188 -6.43 4.53 -15.61
C PRO A 188 -4.98 4.44 -16.09
N GLY A 189 -4.67 3.35 -16.80
CA GLY A 189 -3.33 3.12 -17.33
C GLY A 189 -2.26 2.81 -16.27
N TYR A 190 -2.65 2.32 -15.10
CA TYR A 190 -1.75 1.89 -14.02
C TYR A 190 -0.68 0.90 -14.51
N ALA A 191 -1.01 0.03 -15.45
CA ALA A 191 -0.12 -1.00 -15.99
C ALA A 191 1.23 -0.46 -16.49
N ARG A 192 1.25 0.75 -17.08
CA ARG A 192 2.47 1.40 -17.57
C ARG A 192 3.50 1.73 -16.48
N TYR A 193 3.07 1.77 -15.22
CA TYR A 193 3.95 2.06 -14.08
C TYR A 193 4.49 0.78 -13.42
N LEU A 194 3.76 -0.34 -13.55
CA LEU A 194 4.07 -1.57 -12.83
C LEU A 194 5.38 -2.22 -13.28
N GLN A 195 5.74 -2.11 -14.56
CA GLN A 195 7.01 -2.64 -15.06
C GLN A 195 8.22 -2.04 -14.32
N ALA A 196 8.14 -0.78 -13.91
CA ALA A 196 9.22 -0.14 -13.18
C ALA A 196 9.40 -0.67 -11.75
N LEU A 197 8.36 -1.25 -11.14
CA LEU A 197 8.41 -1.86 -9.82
C LEU A 197 9.38 -3.06 -9.76
N THR A 198 9.59 -3.77 -10.86
CA THR A 198 10.53 -4.90 -10.91
C THR A 198 11.98 -4.50 -10.66
N ARG A 199 12.31 -3.20 -10.73
CA ARG A 199 13.63 -2.63 -10.42
C ARG A 199 13.80 -2.27 -8.94
N LEU A 200 12.76 -2.42 -8.12
CA LEU A 200 12.85 -2.19 -6.68
C LEU A 200 13.60 -3.34 -6.02
N THR A 201 14.51 -2.99 -5.11
CA THR A 201 15.15 -3.90 -4.16
C THR A 201 14.53 -3.80 -2.77
N LEU A 202 13.85 -2.68 -2.48
CA LEU A 202 13.01 -2.51 -1.31
C LEU A 202 11.80 -3.45 -1.42
N PRO A 203 11.46 -4.24 -0.40
CA PRO A 203 10.26 -5.07 -0.42
C PRO A 203 9.00 -4.24 -0.74
N PHE A 204 8.23 -4.69 -1.72
CA PHE A 204 7.05 -3.93 -2.14
C PHE A 204 5.82 -4.81 -2.37
N LYS A 205 4.67 -4.18 -2.29
CA LYS A 205 3.35 -4.72 -2.63
C LYS A 205 2.63 -3.78 -3.58
N VAL A 206 1.58 -4.29 -4.23
CA VAL A 206 0.60 -3.45 -4.93
C VAL A 206 -0.65 -3.29 -4.08
N GLY A 207 -1.14 -2.05 -4.00
CA GLY A 207 -2.38 -1.70 -3.35
C GLY A 207 -3.50 -1.65 -4.36
N LEU A 208 -4.53 -2.46 -4.17
CA LEU A 208 -5.71 -2.55 -5.01
C LEU A 208 -6.91 -1.95 -4.26
N VAL A 209 -7.93 -1.48 -4.98
CA VAL A 209 -9.21 -1.07 -4.38
C VAL A 209 -10.28 -2.12 -4.66
N GLN A 210 -11.05 -2.51 -3.66
CA GLN A 210 -12.16 -3.46 -3.78
C GLN A 210 -13.14 -3.01 -4.87
N GLY A 211 -13.46 -3.92 -5.80
CA GLY A 211 -14.32 -3.64 -6.95
C GLY A 211 -13.68 -2.79 -8.05
N GLY A 212 -12.43 -2.36 -7.89
CA GLY A 212 -11.67 -1.68 -8.93
C GLY A 212 -11.23 -2.65 -10.04
N GLU A 213 -10.82 -2.11 -11.18
CA GLU A 213 -10.33 -2.90 -12.31
C GLU A 213 -8.88 -3.34 -12.06
N TRP A 214 -8.59 -4.62 -12.30
CA TRP A 214 -7.26 -5.19 -12.15
C TRP A 214 -7.01 -6.31 -13.15
N ASP A 215 -5.85 -6.30 -13.81
CA ASP A 215 -5.36 -7.43 -14.59
C ASP A 215 -4.52 -8.34 -13.68
N PRO A 216 -5.03 -9.52 -13.29
CA PRO A 216 -4.33 -10.42 -12.36
C PRO A 216 -3.03 -10.98 -12.92
N THR A 217 -2.79 -10.92 -14.23
CA THR A 217 -1.52 -11.37 -14.84
C THR A 217 -0.33 -10.55 -14.32
N TRP A 218 -0.57 -9.33 -13.84
CA TRP A 218 0.47 -8.53 -13.23
C TRP A 218 1.02 -9.12 -11.94
N GLU A 219 0.20 -9.82 -11.15
CA GLU A 219 0.70 -10.47 -9.94
C GLU A 219 1.76 -11.54 -10.27
N SER A 220 1.51 -12.34 -11.32
CA SER A 220 2.47 -13.32 -11.82
C SER A 220 3.74 -12.64 -12.37
N ARG A 221 3.61 -11.56 -13.14
CA ARG A 221 4.75 -10.81 -13.69
C ARG A 221 5.60 -10.14 -12.60
N LEU A 222 4.96 -9.62 -11.56
CA LEU A 222 5.66 -9.00 -10.43
C LEU A 222 6.31 -10.04 -9.53
N ALA A 223 5.77 -11.27 -9.46
CA ALA A 223 6.33 -12.36 -8.69
C ALA A 223 7.72 -12.80 -9.14
N ASP A 224 8.13 -12.44 -10.37
CA ASP A 224 9.51 -12.63 -10.85
C ASP A 224 10.52 -11.75 -10.09
N SER A 225 10.06 -10.68 -9.43
CA SER A 225 10.90 -9.83 -8.58
C SER A 225 11.02 -10.42 -7.18
N ALA A 226 12.27 -10.66 -6.72
CA ALA A 226 12.56 -11.11 -5.37
C ALA A 226 12.09 -10.12 -4.27
N ALA A 227 11.77 -8.87 -4.65
CA ALA A 227 11.28 -7.84 -3.74
C ALA A 227 9.74 -7.83 -3.62
N TYR A 228 9.00 -8.47 -4.53
CA TYR A 228 7.54 -8.47 -4.51
C TYR A 228 6.98 -9.28 -3.32
N ARG A 229 5.95 -8.76 -2.67
CA ARG A 229 5.32 -9.35 -1.47
C ARG A 229 3.80 -9.48 -1.58
N GLY A 230 3.26 -9.50 -2.80
CA GLY A 230 1.83 -9.69 -3.06
C GLY A 230 1.04 -8.38 -3.11
N ALA A 231 -0.27 -8.50 -2.93
CA ALA A 231 -1.21 -7.39 -3.01
C ALA A 231 -1.92 -7.13 -1.69
N VAL A 232 -2.35 -5.88 -1.49
CA VAL A 232 -3.19 -5.43 -0.36
C VAL A 232 -4.46 -4.82 -0.94
N VAL A 233 -5.63 -5.24 -0.46
CA VAL A 233 -6.91 -4.71 -0.94
C VAL A 233 -7.46 -3.67 0.04
N PHE A 234 -7.67 -2.47 -0.46
CA PHE A 234 -8.37 -1.40 0.25
C PHE A 234 -9.87 -1.69 0.24
N LEU A 235 -10.41 -2.02 1.42
CA LEU A 235 -11.83 -2.30 1.58
C LEU A 235 -12.64 -1.00 1.56
N ILE A 236 -13.79 -1.03 0.91
CA ILE A 236 -14.69 0.12 0.81
C ILE A 236 -16.12 -0.29 1.16
N ASN A 237 -16.89 0.64 1.68
CA ASN A 237 -18.32 0.39 1.88
C ASN A 237 -19.01 0.16 0.53
N PRO A 238 -19.96 -0.78 0.44
CA PRO A 238 -20.80 -0.93 -0.76
C PRO A 238 -21.51 0.38 -1.08
N PRO A 239 -21.89 0.60 -2.35
CA PRO A 239 -22.71 1.75 -2.73
C PRO A 239 -24.01 1.78 -1.91
N GLY A 240 -24.33 2.91 -1.27
CA GLY A 240 -25.55 3.10 -0.49
C GLY A 240 -25.56 2.53 0.92
N ALA A 241 -24.40 2.14 1.47
CA ALA A 241 -24.24 1.65 2.84
C ALA A 241 -23.92 2.77 3.84
#